data_1e0c3082dca824e71e4222346e4701e7
#
_entry.id   1e0c3082dca824e71e4222346e4701e7
#
_cell.length_a   1.000
_cell.length_b   1.000
_cell.length_c   1.000
_cell.angle_alpha   90.00
_cell.angle_beta   90.00
_cell.angle_gamma   90.00
#
_symmetry.space_group_name_H-M   'P 1'
#
loop_
_entity.id
_entity.type
_entity.pdbx_description
1 polymer ?
#
loop_
_entity_poly.entity_id
_entity_poly.type
_entity_poly.pdbx_seq_one_letter_code
_entity_poly.pdbx_strand_id
1 'polypeptide(L)'
;MFKKYNDTPAAIAIGLVTIFFIIQVILMAFTGETWLEDAGIDPTALPFVYWLCFIFATFAIGLILTFVKGPDGQSIFFNVLLIGQIGGVIGNLIEIATDATTADPVFLVLSIIFAALYCFGYYRVRSRL
;
A
#
# COMPACT_ATOMS: atom_id res chain seq x y z
N MET A 1 -6.66 -5.13 -20.15
CA MET A 1 -5.84 -4.96 -18.94
C MET A 1 -5.89 -6.21 -18.05
N PHE A 2 -7.06 -6.70 -17.62
CA PHE A 2 -7.18 -7.88 -16.74
C PHE A 2 -6.82 -9.23 -17.40
N LYS A 3 -6.81 -9.32 -18.73
CA LYS A 3 -6.48 -10.57 -19.46
C LYS A 3 -5.09 -11.16 -19.12
N LYS A 4 -4.13 -10.31 -18.76
CA LYS A 4 -2.77 -10.75 -18.41
C LYS A 4 -2.70 -11.50 -17.09
N TYR A 5 -3.59 -11.21 -16.15
CA TYR A 5 -3.68 -11.96 -14.90
C TYR A 5 -4.26 -13.36 -15.11
N ASN A 6 -5.10 -13.55 -16.13
CA ASN A 6 -5.84 -14.80 -16.37
C ASN A 6 -6.64 -15.29 -15.15
N ASP A 7 -6.88 -14.38 -14.20
CA ASP A 7 -7.65 -14.56 -12.96
C ASP A 7 -8.30 -13.21 -12.64
N THR A 8 -9.57 -13.05 -13.01
CA THR A 8 -10.31 -11.79 -12.82
C THR A 8 -10.44 -11.38 -11.36
N PRO A 9 -10.80 -12.28 -10.41
CA PRO A 9 -10.85 -11.91 -9.00
C PRO A 9 -9.51 -11.42 -8.45
N ALA A 10 -8.40 -12.08 -8.81
CA ALA A 10 -7.07 -11.62 -8.40
C ALA A 10 -6.75 -10.25 -8.99
N ALA A 11 -7.04 -10.04 -10.27
CA ALA A 11 -6.81 -8.77 -10.94
C ALA A 11 -7.63 -7.62 -10.30
N ILE A 12 -8.88 -7.88 -9.89
CA ILE A 12 -9.70 -6.90 -9.19
C ILE A 12 -9.08 -6.57 -7.82
N ALA A 13 -8.73 -7.57 -7.02
CA ALA A 13 -8.15 -7.36 -5.70
C ALA A 13 -6.85 -6.56 -5.77
N ILE A 14 -5.92 -6.95 -6.65
CA ILE A 14 -4.65 -6.22 -6.87
C ILE A 14 -4.92 -4.82 -7.44
N GLY A 15 -5.92 -4.66 -8.30
CA GLY A 15 -6.33 -3.35 -8.84
C GLY A 15 -6.82 -2.40 -7.75
N LEU A 16 -7.63 -2.87 -6.80
CA LEU A 16 -8.09 -2.07 -5.66
C LEU A 16 -6.91 -1.63 -4.76
N VAL A 17 -5.96 -2.54 -4.51
CA VAL A 17 -4.73 -2.19 -3.79
C VAL A 17 -3.89 -1.17 -4.55
N THR A 18 -3.81 -1.28 -5.87
CA THR A 18 -3.11 -0.30 -6.71
C THR A 18 -3.75 1.09 -6.60
N ILE A 19 -5.08 1.16 -6.68
CA ILE A 19 -5.83 2.41 -6.51
C ILE A 19 -5.59 3.01 -5.12
N PHE A 20 -5.57 2.18 -4.08
CA PHE A 20 -5.27 2.62 -2.73
C PHE A 20 -3.89 3.29 -2.64
N PHE A 21 -2.85 2.68 -3.18
CA PHE A 21 -1.51 3.30 -3.21
C PHE A 21 -1.50 4.63 -3.98
N ILE A 22 -2.21 4.72 -5.10
CA ILE A 22 -2.32 5.98 -5.86
C ILE A 22 -2.99 7.06 -5.01
N ILE A 23 -4.07 6.73 -4.31
CA ILE A 23 -4.77 7.66 -3.41
C ILE A 23 -3.82 8.11 -2.29
N GLN A 24 -3.07 7.21 -1.67
CA GLN A 24 -2.09 7.56 -0.63
C GLN A 24 -1.01 8.51 -1.15
N VAL A 25 -0.50 8.28 -2.35
CA VAL A 25 0.47 9.18 -2.99
C VAL A 25 -0.12 10.58 -3.16
N ILE A 26 -1.35 10.66 -3.68
CA ILE A 26 -2.04 11.94 -3.89
C ILE A 26 -2.26 12.66 -2.55
N LEU A 27 -2.82 11.96 -1.56
CA LEU A 27 -3.06 12.55 -0.24
C LEU A 27 -1.76 13.05 0.38
N MET A 28 -0.72 12.24 0.46
CA MET A 28 0.56 12.64 1.04
C MET A 28 1.21 13.81 0.31
N ALA A 29 1.11 13.85 -1.02
CA ALA A 29 1.68 14.94 -1.82
C ALA A 29 0.99 16.28 -1.59
N PHE A 30 -0.33 16.29 -1.35
CA PHE A 30 -1.12 17.52 -1.24
C PHE A 30 -1.50 17.91 0.19
N THR A 31 -1.54 16.96 1.13
CA THR A 31 -1.96 17.21 2.51
C THR A 31 -0.91 16.81 3.56
N GLY A 32 0.29 16.41 3.14
CA GLY A 32 1.34 15.94 4.04
C GLY A 32 1.75 16.97 5.09
N GLU A 33 1.82 18.25 4.73
CA GLU A 33 2.13 19.34 5.64
C GLU A 33 1.02 19.53 6.69
N THR A 34 -0.24 19.61 6.24
CA THR A 34 -1.41 19.72 7.12
C THR A 34 -1.51 18.51 8.06
N TRP A 35 -1.22 17.32 7.55
CA TRP A 35 -1.22 16.11 8.37
C TRP A 35 -0.16 16.15 9.49
N LEU A 36 1.04 16.67 9.21
CA LEU A 36 2.07 16.86 10.24
C LEU A 36 1.63 17.85 11.30
N GLU A 37 1.04 18.97 10.87
CA GLU A 37 0.52 20.01 11.79
C GLU A 37 -0.58 19.44 12.69
N ASP A 38 -1.56 18.73 12.13
CA ASP A 38 -2.67 18.11 12.86
C ASP A 38 -2.18 17.04 13.86
N ALA A 39 -1.12 16.32 13.50
CA ALA A 39 -0.48 15.33 14.37
C ALA A 39 0.46 15.96 15.43
N GLY A 40 0.68 17.28 15.41
CA GLY A 40 1.62 17.97 16.30
C GLY A 40 3.09 17.58 16.06
N ILE A 41 3.41 17.15 14.82
CA ILE A 41 4.76 16.76 14.44
C ILE A 41 5.49 17.95 13.84
N ASP A 42 6.77 18.11 14.16
CA ASP A 42 7.61 19.19 13.65
C ASP A 42 7.63 19.20 12.11
N PRO A 43 7.38 20.35 11.45
CA PRO A 43 7.42 20.45 9.99
C PRO A 43 8.74 20.01 9.34
N THR A 44 9.83 19.94 10.09
CA THR A 44 11.11 19.37 9.60
C THR A 44 11.01 17.90 9.21
N ALA A 45 9.94 17.19 9.59
CA ALA A 45 9.64 15.83 9.17
C ALA A 45 9.03 15.74 7.74
N LEU A 46 8.67 16.86 7.10
CA LEU A 46 8.07 16.87 5.77
C LEU A 46 8.86 16.09 4.70
N PRO A 47 10.21 16.14 4.64
CA PRO A 47 10.97 15.32 3.74
C PRO A 47 10.72 13.81 3.92
N PHE A 48 10.45 13.35 5.14
CA PHE A 48 10.10 11.95 5.40
C PHE A 48 8.75 11.57 4.79
N VAL A 49 7.75 12.46 4.85
CA VAL A 49 6.46 12.26 4.17
C VAL A 49 6.65 12.11 2.66
N TYR A 50 7.51 12.92 2.05
CA TYR A 50 7.83 12.78 0.62
C TYR A 50 8.55 11.47 0.29
N TRP A 51 9.43 10.98 1.17
CA TRP A 51 10.03 9.66 1.01
C TRP A 51 8.99 8.53 1.03
N LEU A 52 8.02 8.58 1.93
CA LEU A 52 6.89 7.65 1.95
C LEU A 52 6.06 7.74 0.66
N CYS A 53 5.82 8.97 0.18
CA CYS A 53 5.15 9.20 -1.09
C CYS A 53 5.88 8.50 -2.25
N PHE A 54 7.21 8.60 -2.33
CA PHE A 54 8.02 7.89 -3.33
C PHE A 54 7.92 6.38 -3.21
N ILE A 55 7.93 5.84 -2.00
CA ILE A 55 7.79 4.39 -1.75
C ILE A 55 6.43 3.90 -2.28
N PHE A 56 5.33 4.58 -1.93
CA PHE A 56 3.99 4.21 -2.40
C PHE A 56 3.83 4.39 -3.90
N ALA A 57 4.41 5.44 -4.49
CA ALA A 57 4.45 5.64 -5.94
C ALA A 57 5.17 4.49 -6.64
N THR A 58 6.31 4.03 -6.10
CA THR A 58 7.06 2.90 -6.63
C THR A 58 6.23 1.62 -6.61
N PHE A 59 5.51 1.36 -5.52
CA PHE A 59 4.61 0.21 -5.42
C PHE A 59 3.43 0.30 -6.39
N ALA A 60 2.81 1.47 -6.51
CA ALA A 60 1.74 1.71 -7.46
C ALA A 60 2.19 1.46 -8.91
N ILE A 61 3.34 2.02 -9.30
CA ILE A 61 3.93 1.83 -10.64
C ILE A 61 4.25 0.36 -10.88
N GLY A 62 4.87 -0.31 -9.91
CA GLY A 62 5.18 -1.74 -10.00
C GLY A 62 3.94 -2.57 -10.22
N LEU A 63 2.85 -2.33 -9.48
CA LEU A 63 1.58 -3.01 -9.66
C LEU A 63 0.93 -2.69 -11.02
N ILE A 64 0.96 -1.44 -11.47
CA ILE A 64 0.49 -1.08 -12.82
C ILE A 64 1.25 -1.88 -13.89
N LEU A 65 2.56 -2.01 -13.75
CA LEU A 65 3.36 -2.79 -14.70
C LEU A 65 2.95 -4.27 -14.72
N THR A 66 2.49 -4.84 -13.59
CA THR A 66 1.98 -6.22 -13.59
C THR A 66 0.67 -6.36 -14.37
N PHE A 67 -0.14 -5.30 -14.50
CA PHE A 67 -1.32 -5.30 -15.38
C PHE A 67 -0.97 -5.24 -16.86
N VAL A 68 0.18 -4.63 -17.19
CA VAL A 68 0.66 -4.52 -18.58
C VAL A 68 1.38 -5.79 -19.01
N LYS A 69 2.29 -6.29 -18.18
CA LYS A 69 3.18 -7.41 -18.51
C LYS A 69 2.63 -8.78 -18.05
N GLY A 70 1.81 -8.80 -17.03
CA GLY A 70 1.39 -10.01 -16.29
C GLY A 70 2.17 -10.15 -14.98
N PRO A 71 1.66 -10.98 -14.05
CA PRO A 71 2.31 -11.25 -12.77
C PRO A 71 3.47 -12.27 -12.89
N ASP A 72 3.63 -12.93 -14.04
CA ASP A 72 4.56 -14.03 -14.24
C ASP A 72 6.01 -13.60 -13.97
N GLY A 73 6.71 -14.37 -13.12
CA GLY A 73 8.11 -14.10 -12.76
C GLY A 73 8.34 -12.88 -11.85
N GLN A 74 7.30 -12.30 -11.27
CA GLN A 74 7.38 -11.13 -10.40
C GLN A 74 7.39 -11.49 -8.90
N SER A 75 7.81 -12.70 -8.55
CA SER A 75 7.75 -13.21 -7.18
C SER A 75 8.41 -12.30 -6.14
N ILE A 76 9.60 -11.77 -6.45
CA ILE A 76 10.32 -10.88 -5.53
C ILE A 76 9.49 -9.65 -5.23
N PHE A 77 8.96 -8.99 -6.26
CA PHE A 77 8.15 -7.79 -6.12
C PHE A 77 6.88 -8.06 -5.29
N PHE A 78 6.18 -9.14 -5.59
CA PHE A 78 4.97 -9.51 -4.85
C PHE A 78 5.27 -9.88 -3.39
N ASN A 79 6.39 -10.56 -3.11
CA ASN A 79 6.80 -10.89 -1.75
C ASN A 79 7.19 -9.64 -0.95
N VAL A 80 7.92 -8.70 -1.55
CA VAL A 80 8.27 -7.42 -0.90
C VAL A 80 7.01 -6.65 -0.53
N LEU A 81 6.03 -6.58 -1.44
CA LEU A 81 4.75 -5.94 -1.16
C LEU A 81 3.97 -6.65 -0.06
N LEU A 82 3.98 -7.99 -0.03
CA LEU A 82 3.33 -8.76 1.03
C LEU A 82 3.90 -8.40 2.41
N ILE A 83 5.22 -8.35 2.52
CA ILE A 83 5.90 -7.94 3.75
C ILE A 83 5.52 -6.50 4.11
N GLY A 84 5.48 -5.60 3.12
CA GLY A 84 5.07 -4.21 3.33
C GLY A 84 3.63 -4.07 3.82
N GLN A 85 2.68 -4.83 3.27
CA GLN A 85 1.29 -4.83 3.71
C GLN A 85 1.14 -5.33 5.15
N ILE A 86 1.82 -6.42 5.50
CA ILE A 86 1.82 -6.96 6.86
C ILE A 86 2.48 -5.95 7.82
N GLY A 87 3.61 -5.38 7.42
CA GLY A 87 4.32 -4.35 8.18
C GLY A 87 3.47 -3.12 8.45
N GLY A 88 2.69 -2.68 7.46
CA GLY A 88 1.75 -1.56 7.61
C GLY A 88 0.66 -1.84 8.65
N VAL A 89 0.08 -3.04 8.65
CA VAL A 89 -0.90 -3.45 9.68
C VAL A 89 -0.27 -3.47 11.07
N ILE A 90 0.93 -4.05 11.19
CA ILE A 90 1.65 -4.13 12.48
C ILE A 90 2.01 -2.72 12.97
N GLY A 91 2.47 -1.83 12.09
CA GLY A 91 2.78 -0.44 12.41
C GLY A 91 1.57 0.29 13.00
N ASN A 92 0.43 0.25 12.31
CA ASN A 92 -0.80 0.87 12.79
C ASN A 92 -1.28 0.27 14.13
N LEU A 93 -1.10 -1.04 14.35
CA LEU A 93 -1.42 -1.67 15.64
C LEU A 93 -0.51 -1.17 16.77
N ILE A 94 0.78 -0.99 16.48
CA ILE A 94 1.73 -0.45 17.46
C ILE A 94 1.38 1.00 17.80
N GLU A 95 1.06 1.85 16.80
CA GLU A 95 0.65 3.23 17.03
C GLU A 95 -0.57 3.32 17.95
N ILE A 96 -1.61 2.51 17.71
CA ILE A 96 -2.79 2.48 18.57
C ILE A 96 -2.44 1.95 19.97
N ALA A 97 -1.64 0.90 20.05
CA ALA A 97 -1.27 0.30 21.35
C ALA A 97 -0.38 1.22 22.21
N THR A 98 0.31 2.17 21.60
CA THR A 98 1.19 3.14 22.27
C THR A 98 0.58 4.53 22.43
N ASP A 99 -0.71 4.71 22.08
CA ASP A 99 -1.39 6.01 22.06
C ASP A 99 -0.59 7.08 21.31
N ALA A 100 0.03 6.68 20.18
CA ALA A 100 0.78 7.61 19.35
C ALA A 100 -0.13 8.72 18.81
N THR A 101 0.40 9.94 18.66
CA THR A 101 -0.36 11.09 18.12
C THR A 101 -0.83 10.85 16.67
N THR A 102 -0.17 9.96 15.94
CA THR A 102 -0.53 9.55 14.58
C THR A 102 -1.52 8.38 14.54
N ALA A 103 -1.90 7.83 15.71
CA ALA A 103 -2.79 6.66 15.80
C ALA A 103 -4.18 6.98 15.26
N ASP A 104 -4.58 6.31 14.19
CA ASP A 104 -5.90 6.44 13.59
C ASP A 104 -6.53 5.06 13.37
N PRO A 105 -7.62 4.73 14.13
CA PRO A 105 -8.35 3.48 13.96
C PRO A 105 -8.89 3.27 12.53
N VAL A 106 -9.20 4.33 11.80
CA VAL A 106 -9.67 4.24 10.41
C VAL A 106 -8.54 3.73 9.51
N PHE A 107 -7.32 4.25 9.70
CA PHE A 107 -6.15 3.77 8.97
C PHE A 107 -5.83 2.31 9.30
N LEU A 108 -5.98 1.87 10.54
CA LEU A 108 -5.82 0.46 10.88
C LEU A 108 -6.83 -0.42 10.12
N VAL A 109 -8.11 -0.06 10.13
CA VAL A 109 -9.15 -0.81 9.42
C VAL A 109 -8.85 -0.87 7.92
N LEU A 110 -8.49 0.25 7.32
CA LEU A 110 -8.12 0.32 5.90
C LEU A 110 -6.89 -0.55 5.61
N SER A 111 -5.86 -0.51 6.43
CA SER A 111 -4.65 -1.32 6.23
C SER A 111 -4.96 -2.82 6.30
N ILE A 112 -5.82 -3.25 7.21
CA ILE A 112 -6.28 -4.64 7.30
C ILE A 112 -7.05 -5.05 6.04
N ILE A 113 -7.98 -4.22 5.58
CA ILE A 113 -8.78 -4.52 4.37
C ILE A 113 -7.86 -4.66 3.15
N PHE A 114 -6.95 -3.71 2.94
CA PHE A 114 -6.06 -3.76 1.78
C PHE A 114 -5.00 -4.85 1.88
N ALA A 115 -4.51 -5.17 3.07
CA ALA A 115 -3.64 -6.32 3.29
C ALA A 115 -4.38 -7.63 2.97
N ALA A 116 -5.64 -7.78 3.39
CA ALA A 116 -6.46 -8.95 3.07
C ALA A 116 -6.72 -9.09 1.57
N LEU A 117 -7.07 -7.98 0.89
CA LEU A 117 -7.24 -7.95 -0.57
C LEU A 117 -5.94 -8.33 -1.29
N TYR A 118 -4.80 -7.79 -0.82
CA TYR A 118 -3.50 -8.13 -1.39
C TYR A 118 -3.17 -9.61 -1.19
N CYS A 119 -3.32 -10.12 0.03
CA CYS A 119 -3.11 -11.55 0.34
C CYS A 119 -3.98 -12.46 -0.51
N PHE A 120 -5.25 -12.10 -0.71
CA PHE A 120 -6.16 -12.84 -1.58
C PHE A 120 -5.66 -12.85 -3.03
N GLY A 121 -5.34 -11.69 -3.59
CA GLY A 121 -4.82 -11.58 -4.95
C GLY A 121 -3.50 -12.35 -5.13
N TYR A 122 -2.56 -12.17 -4.18
CA TYR A 122 -1.28 -12.88 -4.15
C TYR A 122 -1.47 -14.41 -4.12
N TYR A 123 -2.31 -14.91 -3.23
CA TYR A 123 -2.57 -16.35 -3.11
C TYR A 123 -3.05 -16.97 -4.42
N ARG A 124 -3.91 -16.26 -5.14
CA ARG A 124 -4.45 -16.74 -6.41
C ARG A 124 -3.44 -16.76 -7.56
N VAL A 125 -2.49 -15.83 -7.54
CA VAL A 125 -1.46 -15.74 -8.61
C VAL A 125 -0.13 -16.40 -8.25
N ARG A 126 0.04 -16.87 -7.01
CA ARG A 126 1.33 -17.35 -6.48
C ARG A 126 1.98 -18.46 -7.31
N SER A 127 1.17 -19.31 -7.97
CA SER A 127 1.68 -20.41 -8.81
C SER A 127 2.29 -19.91 -10.13
N ARG A 128 2.13 -18.62 -10.45
CA ARG A 128 2.65 -17.98 -11.66
C ARG A 128 3.81 -17.02 -11.35
N LEU A 129 4.01 -16.70 -10.08
CA LEU A 129 5.08 -15.83 -9.62
C LEU A 129 6.41 -16.59 -9.62
#